data_430a60d9968309278352458936f99368
#
_entry.id   430a60d9968309278352458936f99368
#
_cell.length_a   1.000
_cell.length_b   1.000
_cell.length_c   1.000
_cell.angle_alpha   90.00
_cell.angle_beta   90.00
_cell.angle_gamma   90.00
#
_symmetry.space_group_name_H-M   'P 1'
#
loop_
_entity.id
_entity.type
_entity.pdbx_description
1 polymer ?
#
loop_
_entity_poly.entity_id
_entity_poly.type
_entity_poly.pdbx_seq_one_letter_code
_entity_poly.pdbx_strand_id
1 'polypeptide(L)'
;MEGKNIVFIPNVNLNNGRNNPYHYSISSWEKWAEQYDNIDVIEWTDPVMDPSIFKITLQRYWVHDILEHNDIKYDQVLMVDADTIIHPKCPNFFNETHNNMRVTLSNGCYEWVTRSIKQWGDSLFPDDPKVKSWKYFNGGFKITNKIHIPFYKKVQEYYTLNIDKINTLGEQIKQERTRQ
;
A
#
# COMPACT_ATOMS: atom_id res chain seq x y z
N MET A 1 -22.55 16.17 -4.24
CA MET A 1 -21.81 16.10 -2.95
C MET A 1 -20.38 15.79 -3.36
N GLU A 2 -19.45 16.65 -3.02
CA GLU A 2 -18.02 16.37 -3.12
C GLU A 2 -17.73 15.15 -2.27
N GLY A 3 -16.89 14.24 -2.77
CA GLY A 3 -16.44 13.08 -2.01
C GLY A 3 -15.48 13.54 -0.92
N LYS A 4 -15.34 12.72 0.14
CA LYS A 4 -14.33 12.96 1.16
C LYS A 4 -12.98 12.38 0.72
N ASN A 5 -11.91 12.88 1.29
CA ASN A 5 -10.61 12.24 1.22
C ASN A 5 -10.55 11.10 2.26
N ILE A 6 -9.98 9.99 1.89
CA ILE A 6 -9.93 8.80 2.75
C ILE A 6 -8.48 8.49 3.12
N VAL A 7 -8.20 8.36 4.41
CA VAL A 7 -7.00 7.65 4.90
C VAL A 7 -7.38 6.18 5.06
N PHE A 8 -6.80 5.31 4.24
CA PHE A 8 -7.09 3.88 4.23
C PHE A 8 -5.94 3.10 4.88
N ILE A 9 -6.26 2.37 5.96
CA ILE A 9 -5.29 1.64 6.78
C ILE A 9 -5.61 0.14 6.75
N PRO A 10 -4.88 -0.66 5.96
CA PRO A 10 -5.04 -2.12 5.98
C PRO A 10 -4.52 -2.71 7.29
N ASN A 11 -5.40 -3.16 8.17
CA ASN A 11 -5.08 -3.78 9.46
C ASN A 11 -5.72 -5.16 9.60
N VAL A 12 -5.51 -6.03 8.61
CA VAL A 12 -6.07 -7.39 8.63
C VAL A 12 -5.40 -8.23 9.71
N ASN A 13 -6.19 -8.74 10.65
CA ASN A 13 -5.69 -9.58 11.73
C ASN A 13 -5.55 -11.04 11.29
N LEU A 14 -4.32 -11.54 11.26
CA LEU A 14 -4.00 -12.95 10.99
C LEU A 14 -3.80 -13.78 12.27
N ASN A 15 -4.24 -13.30 13.43
CA ASN A 15 -4.14 -13.96 14.74
C ASN A 15 -2.69 -14.34 15.15
N ASN A 16 -1.71 -13.57 14.68
CA ASN A 16 -0.28 -13.79 14.97
C ASN A 16 0.31 -12.74 15.94
N GLY A 17 -0.54 -11.89 16.54
CA GLY A 17 -0.16 -10.86 17.52
C GLY A 17 0.50 -9.61 16.91
N ARG A 18 0.78 -9.59 15.62
CA ARG A 18 1.44 -8.46 14.96
C ARG A 18 0.63 -7.17 15.03
N ASN A 19 -0.70 -7.29 15.03
CA ASN A 19 -1.62 -6.16 15.00
C ASN A 19 -1.77 -5.45 16.36
N ASN A 20 -1.30 -6.04 17.46
CA ASN A 20 -1.51 -5.51 18.79
C ASN A 20 -1.10 -4.03 18.98
N PRO A 21 0.03 -3.54 18.44
CA PRO A 21 0.41 -2.13 18.57
C PRO A 21 -0.25 -1.19 17.55
N TYR A 22 -0.99 -1.70 16.56
CA TYR A 22 -1.47 -0.87 15.44
C TYR A 22 -2.55 0.12 15.83
N HIS A 23 -3.24 -0.09 16.96
CA HIS A 23 -4.19 0.88 17.49
C HIS A 23 -3.55 2.26 17.76
N TYR A 24 -2.25 2.33 18.09
CA TYR A 24 -1.55 3.62 18.23
C TYR A 24 -1.41 4.34 16.90
N SER A 25 -1.14 3.60 15.83
CA SER A 25 -1.10 4.14 14.47
C SER A 25 -2.47 4.70 14.08
N ILE A 26 -3.50 3.87 14.18
CA ILE A 26 -4.88 4.23 13.80
C ILE A 26 -5.32 5.48 14.56
N SER A 27 -5.18 5.49 15.89
CA SER A 27 -5.52 6.66 16.72
C SER A 27 -4.73 7.92 16.37
N SER A 28 -3.48 7.77 15.89
CA SER A 28 -2.70 8.93 15.44
C SER A 28 -3.26 9.54 14.16
N TRP A 29 -3.71 8.69 13.21
CA TRP A 29 -4.32 9.12 11.97
C TRP A 29 -5.71 9.72 12.18
N GLU A 30 -6.51 9.14 13.08
CA GLU A 30 -7.82 9.68 13.47
C GLU A 30 -7.67 11.10 14.04
N LYS A 31 -6.77 11.29 15.02
CA LYS A 31 -6.49 12.62 15.61
C LYS A 31 -5.95 13.63 14.60
N TRP A 32 -5.18 13.19 13.62
CA TRP A 32 -4.74 14.05 12.54
C TRP A 32 -5.90 14.43 11.62
N ALA A 33 -6.76 13.48 11.26
CA ALA A 33 -7.91 13.69 10.39
C ALA A 33 -8.98 14.60 11.01
N GLU A 34 -9.20 14.53 12.35
CA GLU A 34 -10.12 15.39 13.09
C GLU A 34 -9.90 16.91 12.89
N GLN A 35 -8.72 17.29 12.39
CA GLN A 35 -8.42 18.69 12.07
C GLN A 35 -9.03 19.15 10.75
N TYR A 36 -9.65 18.23 9.98
CA TYR A 36 -10.13 18.47 8.62
C TYR A 36 -11.54 17.89 8.43
N ASP A 37 -12.52 18.71 8.08
CA ASP A 37 -13.93 18.31 7.92
C ASP A 37 -14.16 17.32 6.76
N ASN A 38 -13.21 17.24 5.83
CA ASN A 38 -13.33 16.45 4.60
C ASN A 38 -12.41 15.24 4.55
N ILE A 39 -11.90 14.76 5.70
CA ILE A 39 -11.03 13.56 5.76
C ILE A 39 -11.66 12.55 6.69
N ASP A 40 -11.87 11.34 6.21
CA ASP A 40 -12.26 10.17 7.02
C ASP A 40 -11.12 9.16 7.08
N VAL A 41 -11.02 8.45 8.21
CA VAL A 41 -10.08 7.34 8.39
C VAL A 41 -10.86 6.03 8.32
N ILE A 42 -10.39 5.10 7.51
CA ILE A 42 -10.98 3.76 7.36
C ILE A 42 -9.92 2.73 7.69
N GLU A 43 -10.14 2.02 8.78
CA GLU A 43 -9.41 0.81 9.10
C GLU A 43 -10.06 -0.37 8.36
N TRP A 44 -9.26 -1.09 7.55
CA TRP A 44 -9.71 -2.27 6.83
C TRP A 44 -9.20 -3.54 7.52
N THR A 45 -10.12 -4.33 8.07
CA THR A 45 -9.81 -5.49 8.93
C THR A 45 -9.99 -6.85 8.25
N ASP A 46 -10.78 -6.90 7.18
CA ASP A 46 -11.13 -8.16 6.52
C ASP A 46 -10.27 -8.39 5.26
N PRO A 47 -9.76 -9.60 5.04
CA PRO A 47 -9.05 -9.89 3.81
C PRO A 47 -10.01 -9.87 2.60
N VAL A 48 -9.55 -9.30 1.48
CA VAL A 48 -10.30 -9.29 0.20
C VAL A 48 -10.29 -10.68 -0.45
N MET A 49 -9.20 -11.40 -0.25
CA MET A 49 -8.95 -12.73 -0.79
C MET A 49 -8.27 -13.60 0.25
N ASP A 50 -8.25 -14.92 0.02
CA ASP A 50 -7.57 -15.86 0.90
C ASP A 50 -6.12 -15.43 1.17
N PRO A 51 -5.76 -15.08 2.43
CA PRO A 51 -4.43 -14.59 2.76
C PRO A 51 -3.34 -15.67 2.66
N SER A 52 -3.70 -16.95 2.57
CA SER A 52 -2.76 -18.03 2.31
C SER A 52 -2.24 -18.01 0.88
N ILE A 53 -3.01 -17.50 -0.05
CA ILE A 53 -2.68 -17.38 -1.48
C ILE A 53 -2.19 -15.95 -1.77
N PHE A 54 -3.00 -14.95 -1.41
CA PHE A 54 -2.69 -13.54 -1.64
C PHE A 54 -2.26 -12.86 -0.36
N LYS A 55 -0.97 -12.63 -0.19
CA LYS A 55 -0.42 -11.93 0.99
C LYS A 55 -1.12 -10.59 1.20
N ILE A 56 -1.43 -10.24 2.44
CA ILE A 56 -2.15 -9.00 2.79
C ILE A 56 -1.50 -7.75 2.16
N THR A 57 -0.17 -7.72 2.09
CA THR A 57 0.57 -6.64 1.45
C THR A 57 0.25 -6.45 -0.04
N LEU A 58 -0.22 -7.49 -0.72
CA LEU A 58 -0.69 -7.40 -2.11
C LEU A 58 -2.15 -6.93 -2.18
N GLN A 59 -2.98 -7.30 -1.21
CA GLN A 59 -4.41 -6.98 -1.20
C GLN A 59 -4.70 -5.48 -1.10
N ARG A 60 -3.72 -4.66 -0.69
CA ARG A 60 -3.83 -3.18 -0.71
C ARG A 60 -4.11 -2.59 -2.11
N TYR A 61 -3.83 -3.32 -3.16
CA TYR A 61 -4.12 -2.88 -4.52
C TYR A 61 -5.60 -3.01 -4.90
N TRP A 62 -6.44 -3.56 -4.03
CA TRP A 62 -7.91 -3.62 -4.19
C TRP A 62 -8.62 -2.47 -3.46
N VAL A 63 -7.90 -1.47 -2.95
CA VAL A 63 -8.49 -0.36 -2.17
C VAL A 63 -9.66 0.32 -2.87
N HIS A 64 -9.54 0.62 -4.17
CA HIS A 64 -10.63 1.25 -4.92
C HIS A 64 -11.85 0.34 -5.04
N ASP A 65 -11.64 -0.96 -5.24
CA ASP A 65 -12.72 -1.96 -5.29
C ASP A 65 -13.42 -2.10 -3.94
N ILE A 66 -12.64 -2.09 -2.84
CA ILE A 66 -13.17 -2.15 -1.48
C ILE A 66 -14.08 -0.95 -1.21
N LEU A 67 -13.61 0.26 -1.52
CA LEU A 67 -14.36 1.49 -1.28
C LEU A 67 -15.64 1.51 -2.13
N GLU A 68 -15.55 1.11 -3.39
CA GLU A 68 -16.68 1.06 -4.31
C GLU A 68 -17.71 -0.01 -3.89
N HIS A 69 -17.27 -1.20 -3.49
CA HIS A 69 -18.14 -2.28 -3.00
C HIS A 69 -18.93 -1.89 -1.73
N ASN A 70 -18.35 -1.03 -0.90
CA ASN A 70 -18.97 -0.54 0.33
C ASN A 70 -19.70 0.80 0.13
N ASP A 71 -19.98 1.22 -1.10
CA ASP A 71 -20.66 2.48 -1.44
C ASP A 71 -19.99 3.74 -0.84
N ILE A 72 -18.69 3.68 -0.54
CA ILE A 72 -17.93 4.79 0.03
C ILE A 72 -17.53 5.75 -1.10
N LYS A 73 -18.10 6.96 -1.05
CA LYS A 73 -17.76 8.02 -1.99
C LYS A 73 -16.50 8.74 -1.53
N TYR A 74 -15.54 8.90 -2.43
CA TYR A 74 -14.27 9.54 -2.14
C TYR A 74 -13.76 10.34 -3.32
N ASP A 75 -12.93 11.34 -3.04
CA ASP A 75 -12.19 12.12 -4.02
C ASP A 75 -10.77 11.57 -4.17
N GLN A 76 -10.04 11.41 -3.06
CA GLN A 76 -8.69 10.87 -3.02
C GLN A 76 -8.56 9.84 -1.89
N VAL A 77 -7.64 8.90 -2.07
CA VAL A 77 -7.30 7.88 -1.07
C VAL A 77 -5.82 7.96 -0.74
N LEU A 78 -5.50 8.24 0.51
CA LEU A 78 -4.18 8.05 1.09
C LEU A 78 -4.12 6.66 1.71
N MET A 79 -3.38 5.75 1.10
CA MET A 79 -3.09 4.46 1.71
C MET A 79 -1.84 4.56 2.58
N VAL A 80 -1.91 4.08 3.81
CA VAL A 80 -0.79 4.00 4.75
C VAL A 80 -0.67 2.60 5.35
N ASP A 81 0.56 2.19 5.67
CA ASP A 81 0.77 0.94 6.42
C ASP A 81 0.29 1.12 7.88
N ALA A 82 -0.29 0.07 8.46
CA ALA A 82 -0.85 0.09 9.81
C ALA A 82 0.18 0.25 10.93
N ASP A 83 1.46 0.23 10.62
CA ASP A 83 2.58 0.47 11.55
C ASP A 83 3.17 1.89 11.42
N THR A 84 2.44 2.83 10.81
CA THR A 84 2.87 4.23 10.66
C THR A 84 2.19 5.14 11.67
N ILE A 85 2.94 6.04 12.29
CA ILE A 85 2.42 7.07 13.20
C ILE A 85 2.60 8.44 12.54
N ILE A 86 1.53 9.24 12.52
CA ILE A 86 1.56 10.60 12.00
C ILE A 86 1.68 11.62 13.14
N HIS A 87 2.49 12.65 12.92
CA HIS A 87 2.56 13.78 13.84
C HIS A 87 1.36 14.73 13.58
N PRO A 88 0.68 15.25 14.62
CA PRO A 88 -0.50 16.11 14.46
C PRO A 88 -0.25 17.39 13.63
N LYS A 89 0.98 17.88 13.58
CA LYS A 89 1.35 19.07 12.80
C LYS A 89 1.73 18.78 11.35
N CYS A 90 1.60 17.52 10.89
CA CYS A 90 1.80 17.22 9.47
C CYS A 90 0.76 17.95 8.62
N PRO A 91 1.17 18.48 7.46
CA PRO A 91 0.25 19.18 6.56
C PRO A 91 -0.81 18.24 6.00
N ASN A 92 -1.87 18.81 5.44
CA ASN A 92 -2.84 18.06 4.66
C ASN A 92 -2.22 17.61 3.33
N PHE A 93 -1.91 16.33 3.23
CA PHE A 93 -1.25 15.75 2.05
C PHE A 93 -2.13 15.78 0.80
N PHE A 94 -3.44 15.83 0.95
CA PHE A 94 -4.38 15.82 -0.16
C PHE A 94 -4.38 17.14 -0.96
N ASN A 95 -3.99 18.25 -0.33
CA ASN A 95 -3.94 19.55 -0.99
C ASN A 95 -2.90 19.62 -2.13
N GLU A 96 -1.89 18.77 -2.08
CA GLU A 96 -0.75 18.80 -3.01
C GLU A 96 -0.88 17.78 -4.16
N THR A 97 -1.93 16.97 -4.18
CA THR A 97 -1.96 15.79 -5.06
C THR A 97 -2.69 16.03 -6.37
N HIS A 98 -3.80 16.74 -6.35
CA HIS A 98 -4.63 16.93 -7.54
C HIS A 98 -4.88 15.59 -8.28
N ASN A 99 -4.61 15.57 -9.59
CA ASN A 99 -4.76 14.37 -10.42
C ASN A 99 -3.49 13.53 -10.56
N ASN A 100 -2.49 13.72 -9.71
CA ASN A 100 -1.25 12.96 -9.74
C ASN A 100 -1.24 11.88 -8.65
N MET A 101 -0.70 10.70 -8.97
CA MET A 101 -0.32 9.75 -7.95
C MET A 101 0.88 10.32 -7.17
N ARG A 102 0.75 10.41 -5.86
CA ARG A 102 1.84 10.82 -4.96
C ARG A 102 2.31 9.63 -4.15
N VAL A 103 3.62 9.50 -4.06
CA VAL A 103 4.28 8.38 -3.36
C VAL A 103 5.48 8.89 -2.59
N THR A 104 5.82 8.22 -1.49
CA THR A 104 7.08 8.47 -0.79
C THR A 104 8.18 7.63 -1.44
N LEU A 105 9.26 8.27 -1.86
CA LEU A 105 10.43 7.56 -2.37
C LEU A 105 11.13 6.82 -1.23
N SER A 106 11.52 5.57 -1.50
CA SER A 106 12.30 4.79 -0.55
C SER A 106 13.78 5.08 -0.75
N ASN A 107 14.33 5.97 0.07
CA ASN A 107 15.74 6.38 0.02
C ASN A 107 16.54 6.00 1.27
N GLY A 108 15.96 5.16 2.15
CA GLY A 108 16.57 4.84 3.43
C GLY A 108 17.76 3.89 3.36
N CYS A 109 17.72 2.86 2.50
CA CYS A 109 18.80 1.89 2.35
C CYS A 109 18.99 1.51 0.87
N TYR A 110 20.03 2.10 0.27
CA TYR A 110 20.34 1.87 -1.15
C TYR A 110 20.60 0.39 -1.47
N GLU A 111 21.33 -0.31 -0.60
CA GLU A 111 21.62 -1.74 -0.79
C GLU A 111 20.33 -2.57 -0.80
N TRP A 112 19.44 -2.34 0.16
CA TRP A 112 18.15 -3.05 0.22
C TRP A 112 17.30 -2.78 -1.01
N VAL A 113 17.21 -1.53 -1.45
CA VAL A 113 16.46 -1.12 -2.65
C VAL A 113 17.04 -1.81 -3.89
N THR A 114 18.35 -1.75 -4.09
CA THR A 114 19.03 -2.34 -5.25
C THR A 114 18.87 -3.85 -5.28
N ARG A 115 19.02 -4.51 -4.13
CA ARG A 115 18.82 -5.95 -3.97
C ARG A 115 17.37 -6.34 -4.26
N SER A 116 16.40 -5.59 -3.75
CA SER A 116 14.98 -5.85 -4.00
C SER A 116 14.63 -5.70 -5.47
N ILE A 117 15.12 -4.66 -6.15
CA ILE A 117 14.92 -4.47 -7.59
C ILE A 117 15.51 -5.66 -8.35
N LYS A 118 16.72 -6.10 -8.01
CA LYS A 118 17.36 -7.22 -8.66
C LYS A 118 16.60 -8.54 -8.44
N GLN A 119 16.29 -8.86 -7.19
CA GLN A 119 15.64 -10.13 -6.83
C GLN A 119 14.24 -10.26 -7.44
N TRP A 120 13.43 -9.20 -7.37
CA TRP A 120 12.05 -9.21 -7.89
C TRP A 120 11.98 -8.83 -9.36
N GLY A 121 12.70 -7.77 -9.76
CA GLY A 121 12.64 -7.21 -11.10
C GLY A 121 13.19 -8.15 -12.14
N ASP A 122 14.40 -8.68 -11.96
CA ASP A 122 15.02 -9.60 -12.91
C ASP A 122 14.21 -10.91 -13.09
N SER A 123 13.49 -11.32 -12.04
CA SER A 123 12.68 -12.55 -12.07
C SER A 123 11.27 -12.35 -12.64
N LEU A 124 10.63 -11.24 -12.31
CA LEU A 124 9.23 -10.99 -12.72
C LEU A 124 9.15 -10.23 -14.05
N PHE A 125 10.15 -9.40 -14.35
CA PHE A 125 10.16 -8.51 -15.51
C PHE A 125 11.51 -8.58 -16.25
N PRO A 126 11.92 -9.77 -16.78
CA PRO A 126 13.25 -9.96 -17.36
C PRO A 126 13.51 -9.08 -18.60
N ASP A 127 12.45 -8.78 -19.35
CA ASP A 127 12.52 -8.03 -20.62
C ASP A 127 12.25 -6.53 -20.44
N ASP A 128 11.83 -6.10 -19.23
CA ASP A 128 11.53 -4.69 -18.96
C ASP A 128 12.78 -3.89 -18.60
N PRO A 129 12.81 -2.59 -18.94
CA PRO A 129 13.90 -1.72 -18.52
C PRO A 129 13.94 -1.66 -16.99
N LYS A 130 15.12 -1.96 -16.43
CA LYS A 130 15.33 -2.04 -14.99
C LYS A 130 14.89 -0.76 -14.28
N VAL A 131 14.10 -0.92 -13.23
CA VAL A 131 13.69 0.19 -12.38
C VAL A 131 14.94 0.84 -11.80
N LYS A 132 15.04 2.16 -11.95
CA LYS A 132 16.12 2.93 -11.37
C LYS A 132 15.90 3.07 -9.87
N SER A 133 16.93 2.79 -9.06
CA SER A 133 16.83 2.78 -7.60
C SER A 133 16.22 4.06 -7.01
N TRP A 134 16.52 5.22 -7.60
CA TRP A 134 15.96 6.50 -7.17
C TRP A 134 14.48 6.73 -7.55
N LYS A 135 13.88 5.82 -8.31
CA LYS A 135 12.45 5.79 -8.62
C LYS A 135 11.70 4.75 -7.80
N TYR A 136 12.40 4.03 -6.93
CA TYR A 136 11.78 3.04 -6.07
C TYR A 136 10.99 3.74 -4.96
N PHE A 137 9.71 3.49 -4.89
CA PHE A 137 8.82 4.11 -3.91
C PHE A 137 8.35 3.12 -2.83
N ASN A 138 8.01 3.67 -1.68
CA ASN A 138 7.39 2.91 -0.60
C ASN A 138 5.92 2.65 -0.91
N GLY A 139 5.51 1.39 -0.98
CA GLY A 139 4.12 0.99 -1.22
C GLY A 139 3.18 1.31 -0.06
N GLY A 140 3.71 1.59 1.13
CA GLY A 140 2.96 1.86 2.35
C GLY A 140 2.59 3.32 2.59
N PHE A 141 2.88 4.22 1.65
CA PHE A 141 2.40 5.60 1.68
C PHE A 141 2.20 6.08 0.24
N LYS A 142 0.94 6.18 -0.18
CA LYS A 142 0.60 6.65 -1.53
C LYS A 142 -0.78 7.27 -1.58
N ILE A 143 -0.92 8.37 -2.32
CA ILE A 143 -2.18 9.05 -2.56
C ILE A 143 -2.58 8.83 -4.01
N THR A 144 -3.82 8.43 -4.21
CA THR A 144 -4.42 8.16 -5.51
C THR A 144 -5.87 8.62 -5.55
N ASN A 145 -6.47 8.64 -6.73
CA ASN A 145 -7.88 8.91 -6.95
C ASN A 145 -8.43 8.00 -8.05
N LYS A 146 -9.67 8.23 -8.47
CA LYS A 146 -10.36 7.36 -9.46
C LYS A 146 -9.68 7.29 -10.81
N ILE A 147 -8.93 8.31 -11.23
CA ILE A 147 -8.22 8.27 -12.53
C ILE A 147 -7.11 7.22 -12.54
N HIS A 148 -6.65 6.75 -11.36
CA HIS A 148 -5.62 5.72 -11.23
C HIS A 148 -6.18 4.30 -11.20
N ILE A 149 -7.52 4.12 -11.19
CA ILE A 149 -8.15 2.78 -11.19
C ILE A 149 -7.61 1.88 -12.32
N PRO A 150 -7.43 2.36 -13.58
CA PRO A 150 -6.86 1.51 -14.63
C PRO A 150 -5.46 0.96 -14.32
N PHE A 151 -4.63 1.71 -13.59
CA PHE A 151 -3.34 1.24 -13.10
C PHE A 151 -3.53 0.13 -12.06
N TYR A 152 -4.41 0.32 -11.08
CA TYR A 152 -4.71 -0.70 -10.06
C TYR A 152 -5.23 -1.99 -10.70
N LYS A 153 -6.14 -1.91 -11.68
CA LYS A 153 -6.65 -3.07 -12.42
C LYS A 153 -5.54 -3.86 -13.11
N LYS A 154 -4.60 -3.19 -13.77
CA LYS A 154 -3.44 -3.86 -14.38
C LYS A 154 -2.56 -4.56 -13.33
N VAL A 155 -2.36 -3.95 -12.16
CA VAL A 155 -1.61 -4.57 -11.06
C VAL A 155 -2.33 -5.79 -10.51
N GLN A 156 -3.64 -5.69 -10.31
CA GLN A 156 -4.48 -6.80 -9.85
C GLN A 156 -4.44 -7.98 -10.83
N GLU A 157 -4.63 -7.69 -12.12
CA GLU A 157 -4.55 -8.70 -13.19
C GLU A 157 -3.18 -9.39 -13.19
N TYR A 158 -2.09 -8.61 -13.14
CA TYR A 158 -0.74 -9.16 -13.09
C TYR A 158 -0.54 -10.07 -11.87
N TYR A 159 -0.98 -9.66 -10.69
CA TYR A 159 -0.87 -10.46 -9.47
C TYR A 159 -1.70 -11.74 -9.59
N THR A 160 -2.92 -11.66 -10.08
CA THR A 160 -3.80 -12.83 -10.24
C THR A 160 -3.20 -13.84 -11.19
N LEU A 161 -2.64 -13.41 -12.32
CA LEU A 161 -2.04 -14.28 -13.33
C LEU A 161 -0.69 -14.88 -12.90
N ASN A 162 0.03 -14.23 -11.97
CA ASN A 162 1.39 -14.62 -11.59
C ASN A 162 1.54 -15.00 -10.12
N ILE A 163 0.45 -15.24 -9.40
CA ILE A 163 0.48 -15.39 -7.93
C ILE A 163 1.39 -16.54 -7.48
N ASP A 164 1.37 -17.67 -8.15
CA ASP A 164 2.21 -18.83 -7.82
C ASP A 164 3.69 -18.52 -8.01
N LYS A 165 4.04 -17.85 -9.11
CA LYS A 165 5.40 -17.40 -9.38
C LYS A 165 5.89 -16.41 -8.33
N ILE A 166 5.02 -15.46 -7.94
CA ILE A 166 5.32 -14.45 -6.91
C ILE A 166 5.54 -15.10 -5.55
N ASN A 167 4.69 -16.05 -5.16
CA ASN A 167 4.81 -16.77 -3.90
C ASN A 167 6.09 -17.62 -3.86
N THR A 168 6.36 -18.40 -4.92
CA THR A 168 7.57 -19.22 -5.03
C THR A 168 8.83 -18.35 -4.91
N LEU A 169 8.89 -17.24 -5.66
CA LEU A 169 10.01 -16.30 -5.60
C LEU A 169 10.15 -15.69 -4.20
N GLY A 170 9.05 -15.33 -3.57
CA GLY A 170 9.05 -14.78 -2.21
C GLY A 170 9.66 -15.74 -1.19
N GLU A 171 9.36 -17.03 -1.26
CA GLU A 171 9.95 -18.04 -0.37
C GLU A 171 11.44 -18.28 -0.67
N GLN A 172 11.85 -18.27 -1.94
CA GLN A 172 13.26 -18.35 -2.33
C GLN A 172 14.07 -17.18 -1.74
N ILE A 173 13.59 -15.94 -1.93
CA ILE A 173 14.23 -14.73 -1.41
C ILE A 173 14.32 -14.77 0.13
N LYS A 174 13.29 -15.26 0.80
CA LYS A 174 13.30 -15.43 2.26
C LYS A 174 14.36 -16.42 2.72
N GLN A 175 14.48 -17.57 2.06
CA GLN A 175 15.50 -18.57 2.35
C GLN A 175 16.92 -18.05 2.14
N GLU A 176 17.17 -17.30 1.05
CA GLU A 176 18.46 -16.66 0.79
C GLU A 176 18.87 -15.70 1.91
N ARG A 177 17.92 -14.89 2.41
CA ARG A 177 18.16 -13.93 3.49
C ARG A 177 18.45 -14.59 4.84
N THR A 178 17.93 -15.78 5.08
CA THR A 178 18.13 -16.51 6.34
C THR A 178 19.50 -17.21 6.38
N ARG A 179 20.16 -17.40 5.23
CA ARG A 179 21.47 -18.05 5.10
C ARG A 179 22.64 -17.07 5.17
N GLN A 180 22.38 -15.77 5.15
CA GLN A 180 23.36 -14.67 5.33
C GLN A 180 23.40 -14.17 6.78
#